data_92af92b1c1e516f20c1961f54d554962
#
_entry.id   92af92b1c1e516f20c1961f54d554962
#
_cell.length_a   1.000
_cell.length_b   1.000
_cell.length_c   1.000
_cell.angle_alpha   90.00
_cell.angle_beta   90.00
_cell.angle_gamma   90.00
#
_symmetry.space_group_name_H-M   'P 1'
#
loop_
_entity.id
_entity.type
_entity.pdbx_description
1 polymer ?
#
loop_
_entity_poly.entity_id
_entity_poly.type
_entity_poly.pdbx_seq_one_letter_code
_entity_poly.pdbx_strand_id
1 'polypeptide(L)'
;NIPHLTEAFMADAIGTAAGAMLGTSTVTTYVESASGVNAGGRSGLTSFTTAICFVLALFLAPLFLAIPAQATAPALVLVGVMMMTDVSKLHLGDFADAVPAFVCIALMPLTYSISDGILMGLITYVLLRIFAGRYRELKLGMIVLAVLFVLKYAFL
;
A
#
# COMPACT_ATOMS: atom_id res chain seq x y z
N ASN A 1 5.37 -17.96 -8.12
CA ASN A 1 3.91 -18.10 -8.19
C ASN A 1 3.37 -17.98 -6.77
N ILE A 2 2.52 -16.99 -6.54
CA ILE A 2 1.81 -16.82 -5.28
C ILE A 2 0.60 -17.76 -5.33
N PRO A 3 0.47 -18.72 -4.41
CA PRO A 3 -0.68 -19.62 -4.40
C PRO A 3 -1.96 -18.83 -4.13
N HIS A 4 -3.07 -19.25 -4.72
CA HIS A 4 -4.40 -18.66 -4.53
C HIS A 4 -4.57 -17.19 -4.94
N LEU A 5 -3.70 -16.67 -5.82
CA LEU A 5 -3.74 -15.28 -6.28
C LEU A 5 -5.07 -14.94 -6.98
N THR A 6 -5.56 -15.85 -7.82
CA THR A 6 -6.83 -15.68 -8.55
C THR A 6 -8.03 -15.61 -7.59
N GLU A 7 -8.03 -16.43 -6.56
CA GLU A 7 -9.09 -16.48 -5.55
C GLU A 7 -9.09 -15.16 -4.72
N ALA A 8 -7.90 -14.64 -4.40
CA ALA A 8 -7.77 -13.38 -3.72
C ALA A 8 -8.33 -12.20 -4.56
N PHE A 9 -7.99 -12.13 -5.84
CA PHE A 9 -8.55 -11.11 -6.74
C PHE A 9 -10.05 -11.25 -6.95
N MET A 10 -10.57 -12.48 -7.00
CA MET A 10 -12.02 -12.70 -7.07
C MET A 10 -12.73 -12.20 -5.82
N ALA A 11 -12.17 -12.47 -4.63
CA ALA A 11 -12.73 -11.97 -3.37
C ALA A 11 -12.76 -10.44 -3.31
N ASP A 12 -11.68 -9.78 -3.75
CA ASP A 12 -11.56 -8.32 -3.84
C ASP A 12 -12.59 -7.73 -4.82
N ALA A 13 -12.72 -8.33 -6.00
CA ALA A 13 -13.70 -7.93 -7.01
C ALA A 13 -15.15 -8.06 -6.53
N ILE A 14 -15.48 -9.18 -5.89
CA ILE A 14 -16.82 -9.41 -5.32
C ILE A 14 -17.10 -8.41 -4.20
N GLY A 15 -16.12 -8.20 -3.31
CA GLY A 15 -16.23 -7.22 -2.23
C GLY A 15 -16.45 -5.80 -2.77
N THR A 16 -15.70 -5.41 -3.79
CA THR A 16 -15.83 -4.10 -4.45
C THR A 16 -17.20 -3.95 -5.12
N ALA A 17 -17.69 -4.98 -5.81
CA ALA A 17 -19.01 -4.94 -6.43
C ALA A 17 -20.13 -4.80 -5.39
N ALA A 18 -20.05 -5.55 -4.29
CA ALA A 18 -21.00 -5.43 -3.18
C ALA A 18 -20.92 -4.05 -2.52
N GLY A 19 -19.72 -3.52 -2.30
CA GLY A 19 -19.52 -2.16 -1.78
C GLY A 19 -20.11 -1.09 -2.68
N ALA A 20 -19.94 -1.20 -4.00
CA ALA A 20 -20.53 -0.28 -4.97
C ALA A 20 -22.06 -0.30 -4.92
N MET A 21 -22.68 -1.47 -4.74
CA MET A 21 -24.15 -1.59 -4.56
C MET A 21 -24.63 -0.92 -3.29
N LEU A 22 -23.81 -0.90 -2.24
CA LEU A 22 -24.09 -0.24 -0.96
C LEU A 22 -23.73 1.26 -0.95
N GLY A 23 -23.15 1.77 -2.04
CA GLY A 23 -22.72 3.17 -2.16
C GLY A 23 -21.43 3.50 -1.41
N THR A 24 -20.60 2.49 -1.10
CA THR A 24 -19.30 2.68 -0.48
C THR A 24 -18.17 2.73 -1.53
N SER A 25 -16.98 3.16 -1.12
CA SER A 25 -15.78 3.08 -1.96
C SER A 25 -15.35 1.62 -2.19
N THR A 26 -14.34 1.44 -3.05
CA THR A 26 -13.77 0.10 -3.32
C THR A 26 -13.30 -0.58 -2.04
N VAL A 27 -13.50 -1.88 -1.97
CA VAL A 27 -12.92 -2.72 -0.92
C VAL A 27 -11.47 -3.02 -1.31
N THR A 28 -10.54 -2.69 -0.44
CA THR A 28 -9.11 -2.95 -0.66
C THR A 28 -8.50 -3.64 0.55
N THR A 29 -7.45 -4.41 0.31
CA THR A 29 -6.70 -5.06 1.39
C THR A 29 -5.85 -4.01 2.12
N TYR A 30 -6.09 -3.85 3.41
CA TYR A 30 -5.30 -2.96 4.25
C TYR A 30 -4.01 -3.63 4.72
N VAL A 31 -2.95 -2.85 4.70
CA VAL A 31 -1.61 -3.30 5.10
C VAL A 31 -1.57 -3.60 6.61
N GLU A 32 -2.38 -2.92 7.41
CA GLU A 32 -2.55 -3.12 8.84
C GLU A 32 -3.01 -4.55 9.19
N SER A 33 -3.66 -5.24 8.25
CA SER A 33 -4.03 -6.66 8.38
C SER A 33 -2.82 -7.57 8.58
N ALA A 34 -1.61 -7.13 8.18
CA ALA A 34 -0.37 -7.87 8.42
C ALA A 34 -0.10 -8.07 9.92
N SER A 35 -0.56 -7.18 10.79
CA SER A 35 -0.45 -7.33 12.24
C SER A 35 -1.20 -8.57 12.74
N GLY A 36 -2.42 -8.80 12.22
CA GLY A 36 -3.21 -9.99 12.52
C GLY A 36 -2.56 -11.29 12.02
N VAL A 37 -1.95 -11.25 10.83
CA VAL A 37 -1.20 -12.39 10.28
C VAL A 37 0.03 -12.70 11.12
N ASN A 38 0.76 -11.68 11.57
CA ASN A 38 1.92 -11.84 12.47
C ASN A 38 1.51 -12.37 13.85
N ALA A 39 0.33 -12.04 14.34
CA ALA A 39 -0.24 -12.59 15.56
C ALA A 39 -0.74 -14.05 15.42
N GLY A 40 -0.61 -14.65 14.23
CA GLY A 40 -0.97 -16.06 13.97
C GLY A 40 -2.30 -16.25 13.24
N GLY A 41 -3.02 -15.19 12.90
CA GLY A 41 -4.30 -15.23 12.18
C GLY A 41 -4.10 -15.55 10.68
N ARG A 42 -4.08 -16.83 10.31
CA ARG A 42 -3.82 -17.28 8.93
C ARG A 42 -4.96 -18.08 8.28
N SER A 43 -6.12 -18.06 8.87
CA SER A 43 -7.29 -18.79 8.38
C SER A 43 -8.43 -17.85 8.02
N GLY A 44 -9.35 -18.31 7.17
CA GLY A 44 -10.57 -17.56 6.85
C GLY A 44 -11.45 -17.24 8.06
N LEU A 45 -11.30 -18.01 9.14
CA LEU A 45 -11.98 -17.74 10.41
C LEU A 45 -11.57 -16.41 11.03
N THR A 46 -10.30 -16.03 10.89
CA THR A 46 -9.79 -14.72 11.34
C THR A 46 -10.50 -13.57 10.62
N SER A 47 -10.62 -13.66 9.29
CA SER A 47 -11.33 -12.65 8.49
C SER A 47 -12.81 -12.59 8.84
N PHE A 48 -13.45 -13.73 9.08
CA PHE A 48 -14.85 -13.79 9.50
C PHE A 48 -15.07 -13.14 10.88
N THR A 49 -14.20 -13.42 11.85
CA THR A 49 -14.26 -12.79 13.18
C THR A 49 -14.05 -11.28 13.08
N THR A 50 -13.11 -10.83 12.25
CA THR A 50 -12.88 -9.41 12.00
C THR A 50 -14.11 -8.75 11.39
N ALA A 51 -14.77 -9.40 10.43
CA ALA A 51 -16.02 -8.90 9.85
C ALA A 51 -17.13 -8.74 10.90
N ILE A 52 -17.30 -9.71 11.80
CA ILE A 52 -18.26 -9.59 12.90
C ILE A 52 -17.89 -8.41 13.81
N CYS A 53 -16.62 -8.23 14.14
CA CYS A 53 -16.18 -7.09 14.95
C CYS A 53 -16.49 -5.75 14.26
N PHE A 54 -16.33 -5.65 12.94
CA PHE A 54 -16.70 -4.44 12.19
C PHE A 54 -18.22 -4.19 12.21
N VAL A 55 -19.03 -5.24 12.08
CA VAL A 55 -20.51 -5.11 12.20
C VAL A 55 -20.89 -4.62 13.60
N LEU A 56 -20.28 -5.15 14.65
CA LEU A 56 -20.51 -4.66 16.01
C LEU A 56 -20.03 -3.22 16.19
N ALA A 57 -18.89 -2.87 15.62
CA ALA A 57 -18.35 -1.50 15.65
C ALA A 57 -19.28 -0.49 14.96
N LEU A 58 -20.05 -0.92 13.96
CA LEU A 58 -21.04 -0.05 13.31
C LEU A 58 -22.11 0.43 14.29
N PHE A 59 -22.57 -0.40 15.22
CA PHE A 59 -23.52 0.00 16.25
C PHE A 59 -22.88 0.90 17.32
N LEU A 60 -21.57 0.81 17.49
CA LEU A 60 -20.77 1.62 18.41
C LEU A 60 -20.06 2.79 17.70
N ALA A 61 -20.47 3.12 16.46
CA ALA A 61 -19.84 4.15 15.64
C ALA A 61 -19.61 5.49 16.39
N PRO A 62 -20.55 6.02 17.19
CA PRO A 62 -20.32 7.26 17.92
C PRO A 62 -19.15 7.17 18.91
N LEU A 63 -18.92 6.00 19.51
CA LEU A 63 -17.82 5.76 20.45
C LEU A 63 -16.48 5.73 19.70
N PHE A 64 -16.41 5.04 18.54
CA PHE A 64 -15.20 4.97 17.74
C PHE A 64 -14.84 6.31 17.09
N LEU A 65 -15.84 7.09 16.67
CA LEU A 65 -15.63 8.44 16.13
C LEU A 65 -15.16 9.45 17.19
N ALA A 66 -15.39 9.19 18.47
CA ALA A 66 -14.86 10.01 19.55
C ALA A 66 -13.37 9.80 19.83
N ILE A 67 -12.75 8.73 19.27
CA ILE A 67 -11.32 8.45 19.45
C ILE A 67 -10.51 9.44 18.60
N PRO A 68 -9.69 10.30 19.22
CA PRO A 68 -8.88 11.26 18.46
C PRO A 68 -7.76 10.55 17.69
N ALA A 69 -7.37 11.11 16.54
CA ALA A 69 -6.31 10.57 15.69
C ALA A 69 -4.96 10.40 16.43
N GLN A 70 -4.72 11.22 17.44
CA GLN A 70 -3.52 11.11 18.28
C GLN A 70 -3.47 9.80 19.08
N ALA A 71 -4.62 9.23 19.42
CA ALA A 71 -4.67 7.95 20.14
C ALA A 71 -4.43 6.75 19.22
N THR A 72 -4.73 6.86 17.93
CA THR A 72 -4.50 5.79 16.94
C THR A 72 -3.09 5.82 16.34
N ALA A 73 -2.41 6.96 16.36
CA ALA A 73 -1.07 7.12 15.80
C ALA A 73 -0.03 6.12 16.34
N PRO A 74 0.06 5.82 17.66
CA PRO A 74 1.00 4.84 18.17
C PRO A 74 0.76 3.43 17.63
N ALA A 75 -0.49 3.03 17.40
CA ALA A 75 -0.82 1.73 16.81
C ALA A 75 -0.31 1.63 15.36
N LEU A 76 -0.46 2.69 14.58
CA LEU A 76 0.06 2.76 13.21
C LEU A 76 1.60 2.71 13.18
N VAL A 77 2.27 3.36 14.13
CA VAL A 77 3.73 3.27 14.26
C VAL A 77 4.17 1.83 14.55
N LEU A 78 3.48 1.12 15.45
CA LEU A 78 3.80 -0.27 15.74
C LEU A 78 3.63 -1.17 14.50
N VAL A 79 2.56 -1.00 13.74
CA VAL A 79 2.35 -1.70 12.47
C VAL A 79 3.48 -1.37 11.48
N GLY A 80 3.87 -0.11 11.37
CA GLY A 80 4.98 0.34 10.54
C GLY A 80 6.30 -0.36 10.92
N VAL A 81 6.61 -0.46 12.22
CA VAL A 81 7.80 -1.18 12.72
C VAL A 81 7.75 -2.67 12.36
N MET A 82 6.60 -3.33 12.49
CA MET A 82 6.45 -4.74 12.11
C MET A 82 6.72 -4.96 10.61
N MET A 83 6.46 -3.97 9.78
CA MET A 83 6.68 -4.03 8.33
C MET A 83 8.09 -3.61 7.91
N MET A 84 8.88 -3.00 8.79
CA MET A 84 10.27 -2.60 8.47
C MET A 84 11.17 -3.78 8.08
N THR A 85 10.80 -5.01 8.44
CA THR A 85 11.54 -6.21 8.01
C THR A 85 11.59 -6.36 6.49
N ASP A 86 10.59 -5.84 5.76
CA ASP A 86 10.59 -5.89 4.31
C ASP A 86 11.55 -4.88 3.68
N VAL A 87 11.87 -3.80 4.37
CA VAL A 87 12.87 -2.82 3.94
C VAL A 87 14.27 -3.45 3.88
N SER A 88 14.58 -4.41 4.76
CA SER A 88 15.86 -5.13 4.75
C SER A 88 16.06 -6.02 3.51
N LYS A 89 14.99 -6.34 2.79
CA LYS A 89 15.03 -7.12 1.54
C LYS A 89 15.36 -6.25 0.32
N LEU A 90 15.36 -4.93 0.47
CA LEU A 90 15.75 -4.02 -0.60
C LEU A 90 17.26 -4.10 -0.86
N HIS A 91 17.64 -4.17 -2.11
CA HIS A 91 19.04 -4.18 -2.53
C HIS A 91 19.63 -2.76 -2.45
N LEU A 92 19.84 -2.27 -1.23
CA LEU A 92 20.38 -0.92 -0.99
C LEU A 92 21.87 -0.78 -1.38
N GLY A 93 22.52 -1.87 -1.78
CA GLY A 93 23.88 -1.87 -2.29
C GLY A 93 24.01 -1.29 -3.70
N ASP A 94 22.94 -1.28 -4.50
CA ASP A 94 22.92 -0.64 -5.82
C ASP A 94 22.32 0.76 -5.68
N PHE A 95 23.10 1.78 -6.06
CA PHE A 95 22.68 3.18 -5.98
C PHE A 95 21.42 3.45 -6.82
N ALA A 96 21.24 2.73 -7.93
CA ALA A 96 20.08 2.85 -8.81
C ALA A 96 18.78 2.33 -8.17
N ASP A 97 18.87 1.49 -7.15
CA ASP A 97 17.74 0.98 -6.39
C ASP A 97 17.56 1.72 -5.03
N ALA A 98 18.68 2.06 -4.39
CA ALA A 98 18.68 2.71 -3.09
C ALA A 98 18.08 4.13 -3.13
N VAL A 99 18.44 4.94 -4.14
CA VAL A 99 17.98 6.33 -4.23
C VAL A 99 16.47 6.42 -4.48
N PRO A 100 15.86 5.68 -5.42
CA PRO A 100 14.42 5.68 -5.60
C PRO A 100 13.66 5.19 -4.36
N ALA A 101 14.17 4.17 -3.68
CA ALA A 101 13.58 3.68 -2.43
C ALA A 101 13.61 4.76 -1.34
N PHE A 102 14.73 5.45 -1.17
CA PHE A 102 14.85 6.57 -0.24
C PHE A 102 13.89 7.72 -0.59
N VAL A 103 13.84 8.13 -1.87
CA VAL A 103 12.93 9.18 -2.35
C VAL A 103 11.47 8.81 -2.05
N CYS A 104 11.08 7.57 -2.33
CA CYS A 104 9.74 7.07 -2.07
C CYS A 104 9.41 7.17 -0.57
N ILE A 105 10.27 6.64 0.31
CA ILE A 105 10.05 6.62 1.76
C ILE A 105 10.04 8.05 2.34
N ALA A 106 10.93 8.92 1.88
CA ALA A 106 11.03 10.28 2.39
C ALA A 106 9.87 11.18 1.94
N LEU A 107 9.44 11.04 0.68
CA LEU A 107 8.39 11.91 0.13
C LEU A 107 6.98 11.53 0.61
N MET A 108 6.70 10.28 0.92
CA MET A 108 5.38 9.88 1.45
C MET A 108 4.92 10.73 2.65
N PRO A 109 5.70 10.86 3.73
CA PRO A 109 5.31 11.70 4.86
C PRO A 109 5.39 13.19 4.57
N LEU A 110 6.29 13.65 3.69
CA LEU A 110 6.44 15.07 3.36
C LEU A 110 5.27 15.60 2.51
N THR A 111 4.74 14.77 1.62
CA THR A 111 3.60 15.14 0.76
C THR A 111 2.24 14.77 1.37
N TYR A 112 2.22 14.06 2.50
CA TYR A 112 1.01 13.46 3.09
C TYR A 112 0.25 12.59 2.09
N SER A 113 0.94 12.03 1.08
CA SER A 113 0.36 11.27 -0.01
C SER A 113 1.22 10.06 -0.33
N ILE A 114 0.64 8.87 -0.14
CA ILE A 114 1.29 7.60 -0.52
C ILE A 114 1.49 7.56 -2.05
N SER A 115 0.49 8.05 -2.79
CA SER A 115 0.54 8.08 -4.25
C SER A 115 1.71 8.92 -4.75
N ASP A 116 1.89 10.13 -4.22
CA ASP A 116 2.95 11.03 -4.69
C ASP A 116 4.34 10.51 -4.33
N GLY A 117 4.48 9.88 -3.16
CA GLY A 117 5.73 9.20 -2.79
C GLY A 117 6.10 8.08 -3.77
N ILE A 118 5.14 7.21 -4.10
CA ILE A 118 5.35 6.12 -5.08
C ILE A 118 5.66 6.69 -6.47
N LEU A 119 4.94 7.72 -6.91
CA LEU A 119 5.12 8.35 -8.21
C LEU A 119 6.52 8.93 -8.37
N MET A 120 6.96 9.73 -7.40
CA MET A 120 8.30 10.32 -7.41
C MET A 120 9.40 9.27 -7.30
N GLY A 121 9.19 8.22 -6.49
CA GLY A 121 10.09 7.08 -6.43
C GLY A 121 10.22 6.36 -7.79
N LEU A 122 9.09 6.13 -8.47
CA LEU A 122 9.08 5.48 -9.79
C LEU A 122 9.75 6.34 -10.86
N ILE A 123 9.47 7.64 -10.90
CA ILE A 123 10.12 8.58 -11.83
C ILE A 123 11.64 8.58 -11.60
N THR A 124 12.05 8.68 -10.34
CA THR A 124 13.48 8.65 -9.97
C THR A 124 14.14 7.34 -10.37
N TYR A 125 13.45 6.20 -10.19
CA TYR A 125 13.93 4.88 -10.62
C TYR A 125 14.17 4.81 -12.13
N VAL A 126 13.18 5.24 -12.92
CA VAL A 126 13.28 5.23 -14.38
C VAL A 126 14.41 6.15 -14.86
N LEU A 127 14.51 7.36 -14.31
CA LEU A 127 15.57 8.31 -14.65
C LEU A 127 16.96 7.74 -14.34
N LEU A 128 17.18 7.22 -13.14
CA LEU A 128 18.47 6.67 -12.75
C LEU A 128 18.88 5.47 -13.59
N ARG A 129 17.95 4.58 -13.94
CA ARG A 129 18.21 3.44 -14.81
C ARG A 129 18.57 3.88 -16.24
N ILE A 130 17.95 4.94 -16.75
CA ILE A 130 18.30 5.52 -18.05
C ILE A 130 19.70 6.12 -17.99
N PHE A 131 20.02 6.95 -16.97
CA PHE A 131 21.35 7.55 -16.81
C PHE A 131 22.45 6.53 -16.55
N ALA A 132 22.14 5.43 -15.87
CA ALA A 132 23.08 4.32 -15.65
C ALA A 132 23.27 3.43 -16.90
N GLY A 133 22.60 3.72 -18.03
CA GLY A 133 22.68 2.92 -19.25
C GLY A 133 22.01 1.55 -19.17
N ARG A 134 21.23 1.30 -18.10
CA ARG A 134 20.56 0.02 -17.82
C ARG A 134 19.12 -0.03 -18.31
N TYR A 135 18.82 0.62 -19.44
CA TYR A 135 17.45 0.71 -20.00
C TYR A 135 16.85 -0.65 -20.37
N ARG A 136 17.66 -1.70 -20.56
CA ARG A 136 17.18 -3.07 -20.83
C ARG A 136 16.49 -3.74 -19.63
N GLU A 137 16.73 -3.25 -18.42
CA GLU A 137 16.10 -3.75 -17.21
C GLU A 137 14.74 -3.09 -16.94
N LEU A 138 14.42 -2.02 -17.65
CA LEU A 138 13.14 -1.32 -17.54
C LEU A 138 12.06 -2.10 -18.30
N LYS A 139 11.03 -2.51 -17.59
CA LYS A 139 9.83 -3.06 -18.21
C LYS A 139 9.04 -1.94 -18.88
N LEU A 140 8.52 -2.20 -20.07
CA LEU A 140 7.72 -1.22 -20.82
C LEU A 140 6.60 -0.58 -19.99
N GLY A 141 5.94 -1.36 -19.14
CA GLY A 141 4.90 -0.87 -18.25
C GLY A 141 5.39 0.19 -17.25
N MET A 142 6.63 0.10 -16.75
CA MET A 142 7.18 1.11 -15.83
C MET A 142 7.44 2.44 -16.53
N ILE A 143 7.90 2.38 -17.78
CA ILE A 143 8.13 3.59 -18.60
C ILE A 143 6.79 4.26 -18.91
N VAL A 144 5.79 3.50 -19.33
CA VAL A 144 4.43 4.03 -19.62
C VAL A 144 3.84 4.68 -18.38
N LEU A 145 3.93 4.02 -17.22
CA LEU A 145 3.46 4.60 -15.96
C LEU A 145 4.22 5.88 -15.60
N ALA A 146 5.54 5.90 -15.71
CA ALA A 146 6.33 7.09 -15.41
C ALA A 146 5.94 8.26 -16.32
N VAL A 147 5.73 8.02 -17.63
CA VAL A 147 5.28 9.04 -18.58
C VAL A 147 3.88 9.55 -18.23
N LEU A 148 2.93 8.65 -17.92
CA LEU A 148 1.57 9.05 -17.52
C LEU A 148 1.60 9.90 -16.23
N PHE A 149 2.50 9.62 -15.31
CA PHE A 149 2.63 10.37 -14.07
C PHE A 149 3.28 11.74 -14.27
N VAL A 150 4.28 11.84 -15.14
CA VAL A 150 4.85 13.14 -15.54
C VAL A 150 3.78 13.99 -16.22
N LEU A 151 2.96 13.40 -17.09
CA LEU A 151 1.85 14.09 -17.71
C LEU A 151 0.81 14.55 -16.68
N LYS A 152 0.49 13.73 -15.69
CA LYS A 152 -0.40 14.13 -14.59
C LYS A 152 0.10 15.40 -13.90
N TYR A 153 1.40 15.47 -13.57
CA TYR A 153 1.98 16.66 -12.91
C TYR A 153 2.12 17.86 -13.84
N ALA A 154 2.22 17.65 -15.14
CA ALA A 154 2.30 18.75 -16.12
C ALA A 154 0.94 19.40 -16.39
N PHE A 155 -0.16 18.65 -16.21
CA PHE A 155 -1.53 19.11 -16.52
C PHE A 155 -2.39 19.40 -15.28
N LEU A 156 -1.93 19.08 -14.08
CA LEU A 156 -2.61 19.36 -12.82
C LEU A 156 -1.89 20.45 -12.04
#